data_c55782e7592fa3b57f7ba418ccca11a8
#
_entry.id   c55782e7592fa3b57f7ba418ccca11a8
#
_cell.length_a   1.000
_cell.length_b   1.000
_cell.length_c   1.000
_cell.angle_alpha   90.00
_cell.angle_beta   90.00
_cell.angle_gamma   90.00
#
_symmetry.space_group_name_H-M   'P 1'
#
loop_
_entity.id
_entity.type
_entity.pdbx_description
1 polymer ?
#
loop_
_entity_poly.entity_id
_entity_poly.type
_entity_poly.pdbx_seq_one_letter_code
_entity_poly.pdbx_strand_id
1 'polypeptide(L)'
;MHFLQALQQSLQRNSILLIDVRNRTELNEVGQIPESVCLPLHEVDLGFELSNAQFLERYGFLKPDPQSQNVILTCRSGRRVLVADRIMKAKGYNNLRIYAGSFKDWVKNEGTIINGQFDLDYDILV
;
A
#
# COMPACT_ATOMS: atom_id res chain seq x y z
N MET A 1 -14.39 -11.73 -14.81
CA MET A 1 -14.51 -10.84 -13.63
C MET A 1 -13.61 -9.64 -13.84
N HIS A 2 -14.13 -8.44 -13.60
CA HIS A 2 -13.32 -7.22 -13.69
C HIS A 2 -12.23 -7.23 -12.62
N PHE A 3 -11.04 -6.66 -12.93
CA PHE A 3 -9.91 -6.63 -12.00
C PHE A 3 -10.29 -6.05 -10.63
N LEU A 4 -11.07 -4.95 -10.60
CA LEU A 4 -11.53 -4.33 -9.38
C LEU A 4 -12.29 -5.32 -8.48
N GLN A 5 -13.22 -6.07 -9.06
CA GLN A 5 -14.00 -7.06 -8.31
C GLN A 5 -13.13 -8.19 -7.78
N ALA A 6 -12.19 -8.66 -8.60
CA ALA A 6 -11.24 -9.69 -8.19
C ALA A 6 -10.37 -9.19 -7.03
N LEU A 7 -9.90 -7.95 -7.11
CA LEU A 7 -9.10 -7.34 -6.05
C LEU A 7 -9.91 -7.19 -4.77
N GLN A 8 -11.16 -6.72 -4.84
CA GLN A 8 -12.03 -6.60 -3.67
C GLN A 8 -12.22 -7.95 -2.96
N GLN A 9 -12.47 -9.01 -3.72
CA GLN A 9 -12.65 -10.33 -3.16
C GLN A 9 -11.38 -10.86 -2.50
N SER A 10 -10.24 -10.65 -3.13
CA SER A 10 -8.94 -11.06 -2.57
C SER A 10 -8.60 -10.32 -1.29
N LEU A 11 -8.90 -9.03 -1.23
CA LEU A 11 -8.68 -8.22 -0.02
C LEU A 11 -9.58 -8.70 1.12
N GLN A 12 -10.85 -8.98 0.84
CA GLN A 12 -11.80 -9.47 1.84
C GLN A 12 -11.39 -10.82 2.41
N ARG A 13 -10.68 -11.65 1.63
CA ARG A 13 -10.19 -12.95 2.05
C ARG A 13 -8.80 -12.90 2.67
N ASN A 14 -8.21 -11.72 2.77
CA ASN A 14 -6.82 -11.52 3.24
C ASN A 14 -5.80 -12.33 2.42
N SER A 15 -6.11 -12.60 1.14
CA SER A 15 -5.22 -13.34 0.25
C SER A 15 -4.19 -12.45 -0.44
N ILE A 16 -4.33 -11.15 -0.32
CA ILE A 16 -3.45 -10.15 -0.92
C ILE A 16 -3.11 -9.08 0.12
N LEU A 17 -1.87 -8.61 0.08
CA LEU A 17 -1.45 -7.43 0.82
C LEU A 17 -1.39 -6.26 -0.17
N LEU A 18 -2.28 -5.30 -0.02
CA LEU A 18 -2.30 -4.09 -0.84
C LEU A 18 -1.67 -2.94 -0.05
N ILE A 19 -0.51 -2.49 -0.51
CA ILE A 19 0.24 -1.40 0.12
C ILE A 19 -0.01 -0.12 -0.65
N ASP A 20 -0.59 0.87 0.04
CA ASP A 20 -0.81 2.21 -0.52
C ASP A 20 0.36 3.09 -0.11
N VAL A 21 1.09 3.60 -1.10
CA VAL A 21 2.29 4.42 -0.85
C VAL A 21 2.01 5.92 -0.90
N ARG A 22 0.72 6.31 -0.87
CA ARG A 22 0.34 7.70 -0.70
C ARG A 22 0.62 8.15 0.73
N ASN A 23 0.58 9.47 0.96
CA ASN A 23 0.75 10.04 2.30
C ASN A 23 -0.48 9.74 3.18
N ARG A 24 -0.27 9.67 4.48
CA ARG A 24 -1.36 9.49 5.46
C ARG A 24 -2.40 10.57 5.36
N THR A 25 -1.97 11.81 5.11
CA THR A 25 -2.87 12.95 4.92
C THR A 25 -3.83 12.71 3.75
N GLU A 26 -3.32 12.23 2.60
CA GLU A 26 -4.16 11.89 1.45
C GLU A 26 -5.22 10.84 1.81
N LEU A 27 -4.81 9.79 2.52
CA LEU A 27 -5.72 8.71 2.88
C LEU A 27 -6.81 9.20 3.84
N ASN A 28 -6.46 10.05 4.80
CA ASN A 28 -7.42 10.59 5.75
C ASN A 28 -8.39 11.59 5.11
N GLU A 29 -7.91 12.41 4.20
CA GLU A 29 -8.73 13.47 3.58
C GLU A 29 -9.57 12.96 2.41
N VAL A 30 -9.04 12.05 1.62
CA VAL A 30 -9.67 11.60 0.37
C VAL A 30 -10.26 10.21 0.52
N GLY A 31 -9.74 9.41 1.44
CA GLY A 31 -10.15 8.04 1.65
C GLY A 31 -9.17 7.04 1.08
N GLN A 32 -9.42 5.77 1.34
CA GLN A 32 -8.57 4.67 0.93
C GLN A 32 -9.39 3.46 0.50
N ILE A 33 -8.73 2.55 -0.20
CA ILE A 33 -9.30 1.25 -0.56
C ILE A 33 -9.41 0.42 0.75
N PRO A 34 -10.58 -0.16 1.04
CA PRO A 34 -10.74 -1.00 2.23
C PRO A 34 -9.70 -2.12 2.25
N GLU A 35 -9.21 -2.45 3.43
CA GLU A 35 -8.19 -3.48 3.68
C GLU A 35 -6.79 -3.13 3.14
N SER A 36 -6.60 -1.98 2.51
CA SER A 36 -5.25 -1.53 2.16
C SER A 36 -4.51 -1.07 3.41
N VAL A 37 -3.18 -1.18 3.35
CA VAL A 37 -2.30 -0.72 4.42
C VAL A 37 -1.47 0.45 3.91
N CYS A 38 -1.11 1.35 4.80
CA CYS A 38 -0.38 2.56 4.44
C CYS A 38 1.11 2.41 4.71
N LEU A 39 1.92 2.67 3.68
CA LEU A 39 3.36 2.83 3.82
C LEU A 39 3.79 3.94 2.86
N PRO A 40 3.83 5.20 3.33
CA PRO A 40 4.13 6.33 2.45
C PRO A 40 5.46 6.16 1.72
N LEU A 41 5.53 6.66 0.49
CA LEU A 41 6.72 6.50 -0.35
C LEU A 41 8.00 6.96 0.33
N HIS A 42 7.94 8.10 1.04
CA HIS A 42 9.13 8.64 1.71
C HIS A 42 9.64 7.77 2.87
N GLU A 43 8.86 6.77 3.30
CA GLU A 43 9.23 5.83 4.35
C GLU A 43 9.59 4.44 3.83
N VAL A 44 9.40 4.17 2.54
CA VAL A 44 9.60 2.81 2.01
C VAL A 44 11.02 2.32 2.22
N ASP A 45 12.01 3.13 1.91
CA ASP A 45 13.40 2.72 2.01
C ASP A 45 13.78 2.34 3.45
N LEU A 46 13.61 3.25 4.39
CA LEU A 46 13.95 3.01 5.79
C LEU A 46 12.99 2.02 6.44
N GLY A 47 11.71 2.03 6.06
CA GLY A 47 10.73 1.11 6.61
C GLY A 47 11.10 -0.34 6.38
N PHE A 48 11.55 -0.68 5.20
CA PHE A 48 11.94 -2.05 4.87
C PHE A 48 13.33 -2.43 5.39
N GLU A 49 14.06 -1.51 6.03
CA GLU A 49 15.26 -1.81 6.79
C GLU A 49 14.98 -2.21 8.24
N LEU A 50 13.76 -1.95 8.73
CA LEU A 50 13.38 -2.32 10.09
C LEU A 50 13.29 -3.84 10.25
N SER A 51 13.52 -4.30 11.48
CA SER A 51 13.24 -5.70 11.82
C SER A 51 11.74 -5.99 11.68
N ASN A 52 11.38 -7.27 11.61
CA ASN A 52 9.97 -7.65 11.52
C ASN A 52 9.16 -7.10 12.70
N ALA A 53 9.71 -7.16 13.91
CA ALA A 53 9.04 -6.66 15.11
C ALA A 53 8.85 -5.14 15.07
N GLN A 54 9.89 -4.41 14.68
CA GLN A 54 9.84 -2.95 14.56
C GLN A 54 8.88 -2.51 13.46
N PHE A 55 8.87 -3.22 12.35
CA PHE A 55 7.98 -2.94 11.23
C PHE A 55 6.51 -3.09 11.66
N LEU A 56 6.20 -4.21 12.32
CA LEU A 56 4.84 -4.47 12.81
C LEU A 56 4.39 -3.40 13.80
N GLU A 57 5.25 -3.03 14.73
CA GLU A 57 4.95 -1.99 15.71
C GLU A 57 4.66 -0.64 15.04
N ARG A 58 5.46 -0.27 14.04
CA ARG A 58 5.35 1.02 13.39
C ARG A 58 4.17 1.10 12.42
N TYR A 59 3.94 0.06 11.63
CA TYR A 59 2.97 0.09 10.52
C TYR A 59 1.68 -0.68 10.79
N GLY A 60 1.65 -1.51 11.80
CA GLY A 60 0.44 -2.24 12.17
C GLY A 60 0.10 -3.42 11.27
N PHE A 61 1.01 -3.84 10.39
CA PHE A 61 0.86 -5.06 9.60
C PHE A 61 2.20 -5.77 9.49
N LEU A 62 2.15 -7.06 9.19
CA LEU A 62 3.36 -7.86 9.11
C LEU A 62 4.22 -7.45 7.91
N LYS A 63 5.52 -7.28 8.15
CA LYS A 63 6.46 -7.03 7.06
C LYS A 63 6.42 -8.21 6.09
N PRO A 64 6.09 -7.99 4.81
CA PRO A 64 5.99 -9.10 3.87
C PRO A 64 7.34 -9.74 3.62
N ASP A 65 7.30 -11.07 3.41
CA ASP A 65 8.48 -11.81 3.01
C ASP A 65 8.90 -11.39 1.59
N PRO A 66 10.21 -11.22 1.31
CA PRO A 66 10.66 -10.86 -0.03
C PRO A 66 10.23 -11.83 -1.13
N GLN A 67 9.97 -13.09 -0.79
CA GLN A 67 9.52 -14.10 -1.75
C GLN A 67 8.02 -14.10 -1.97
N SER A 68 7.26 -13.29 -1.22
CA SER A 68 5.80 -13.25 -1.35
C SER A 68 5.39 -12.85 -2.77
N GLN A 69 4.38 -13.55 -3.31
CA GLN A 69 3.81 -13.26 -4.63
C GLN A 69 2.47 -12.52 -4.54
N ASN A 70 2.06 -12.17 -3.34
CA ASN A 70 0.74 -11.61 -3.08
C ASN A 70 0.77 -10.16 -2.59
N VAL A 71 1.84 -9.45 -2.91
CA VAL A 71 1.98 -8.03 -2.54
C VAL A 71 1.70 -7.16 -3.77
N ILE A 72 0.76 -6.24 -3.62
CA ILE A 72 0.39 -5.29 -4.66
C ILE A 72 0.63 -3.87 -4.13
N LEU A 73 1.25 -3.03 -4.95
CA LEU A 73 1.48 -1.62 -4.63
C LEU A 73 0.47 -0.74 -5.34
N THR A 74 0.00 0.28 -4.68
CA THR A 74 -0.90 1.29 -5.25
C THR A 74 -0.53 2.68 -4.76
N CYS A 75 -0.93 3.70 -5.52
CA CYS A 75 -0.84 5.10 -5.12
C CYS A 75 -2.06 5.84 -5.67
N ARG A 76 -1.94 7.09 -6.07
CA ARG A 76 -3.06 7.84 -6.65
C ARG A 76 -3.25 7.53 -8.13
N SER A 77 -2.19 7.65 -8.93
CA SER A 77 -2.26 7.59 -10.39
C SER A 77 -1.20 6.69 -11.04
N GLY A 78 -0.46 5.93 -10.25
CA GLY A 78 0.50 4.96 -10.76
C GLY A 78 1.94 5.44 -10.88
N ARG A 79 2.28 6.65 -10.44
CA ARG A 79 3.65 7.19 -10.53
C ARG A 79 4.52 6.79 -9.35
N ARG A 80 4.03 7.03 -8.14
CA ARG A 80 4.79 6.75 -6.90
C ARG A 80 5.06 5.26 -6.74
N VAL A 81 4.16 4.41 -7.21
CA VAL A 81 4.36 2.95 -7.15
C VAL A 81 5.61 2.50 -7.91
N LEU A 82 5.96 3.19 -9.01
CA LEU A 82 7.15 2.83 -9.79
C LEU A 82 8.42 3.07 -8.98
N VAL A 83 8.45 4.13 -8.19
CA VAL A 83 9.58 4.43 -7.31
C VAL A 83 9.65 3.43 -6.16
N ALA A 84 8.50 3.16 -5.51
CA ALA A 84 8.41 2.19 -4.44
C ALA A 84 8.85 0.80 -4.90
N ASP A 85 8.38 0.37 -6.08
CA ASP A 85 8.76 -0.91 -6.68
C ASP A 85 10.28 -1.01 -6.87
N ARG A 86 10.89 0.05 -7.37
CA ARG A 86 12.34 0.09 -7.59
C ARG A 86 13.11 -0.04 -6.27
N ILE A 87 12.68 0.69 -5.24
CA ILE A 87 13.31 0.63 -3.92
C ILE A 87 13.19 -0.78 -3.35
N MET A 88 12.00 -1.35 -3.39
CA MET A 88 11.74 -2.68 -2.83
C MET A 88 12.45 -3.79 -3.60
N LYS A 89 12.55 -3.68 -4.93
CA LYS A 89 13.33 -4.64 -5.74
C LYS A 89 14.79 -4.67 -5.32
N ALA A 90 15.37 -3.51 -5.02
CA ALA A 90 16.74 -3.44 -4.55
C ALA A 90 16.94 -4.15 -3.20
N LYS A 91 15.85 -4.39 -2.47
CA LYS A 91 15.85 -5.10 -1.19
C LYS A 91 15.43 -6.57 -1.31
N GLY A 92 15.31 -7.08 -2.53
CA GLY A 92 15.02 -8.49 -2.78
C GLY A 92 13.56 -8.82 -3.07
N TYR A 93 12.70 -7.84 -3.17
CA TYR A 93 11.28 -8.05 -3.49
C TYR A 93 11.10 -8.10 -5.01
N ASN A 94 11.18 -9.30 -5.59
CA ASN A 94 11.16 -9.47 -7.05
C ASN A 94 9.80 -9.88 -7.62
N ASN A 95 8.80 -10.10 -6.76
CA ASN A 95 7.49 -10.60 -7.18
C ASN A 95 6.36 -9.57 -6.94
N LEU A 96 6.70 -8.31 -6.81
CA LEU A 96 5.71 -7.26 -6.58
C LEU A 96 4.81 -7.09 -7.80
N ARG A 97 3.53 -6.85 -7.53
CA ARG A 97 2.56 -6.47 -8.55
C ARG A 97 2.20 -5.00 -8.33
N ILE A 98 1.75 -4.37 -9.40
CA ILE A 98 1.38 -2.96 -9.37
C ILE A 98 -0.06 -2.82 -9.84
N TYR A 99 -0.89 -2.16 -9.02
CA TYR A 99 -2.19 -1.69 -9.47
C TYR A 99 -1.97 -0.32 -10.12
N ALA A 100 -1.67 -0.34 -11.42
CA ALA A 100 -1.24 0.86 -12.15
C ALA A 100 -2.30 1.97 -12.16
N GLY A 101 -3.58 1.61 -12.27
CA GLY A 101 -4.67 2.59 -12.22
C GLY A 101 -4.82 3.25 -10.87
N SER A 102 -4.43 2.56 -9.82
CA SER A 102 -4.36 3.05 -8.45
C SER A 102 -5.70 3.61 -7.95
N PHE A 103 -5.66 4.46 -6.94
CA PHE A 103 -6.85 5.00 -6.29
C PHE A 103 -7.76 5.73 -7.27
N LYS A 104 -7.18 6.43 -8.25
CA LYS A 104 -7.94 7.14 -9.28
C LYS A 104 -8.82 6.19 -10.09
N ASP A 105 -8.28 5.04 -10.48
CA ASP A 105 -9.04 4.00 -11.18
C ASP A 105 -10.10 3.37 -10.27
N TRP A 106 -9.74 3.12 -9.00
CA TRP A 106 -10.66 2.56 -8.01
C TRP A 106 -11.90 3.43 -7.85
N VAL A 107 -11.71 4.75 -7.72
CA VAL A 107 -12.81 5.72 -7.59
C VAL A 107 -13.63 5.78 -8.87
N LYS A 108 -12.97 5.81 -10.02
CA LYS A 108 -13.63 5.87 -11.33
C LYS A 108 -14.57 4.68 -11.54
N ASN A 109 -14.20 3.51 -11.04
CA ASN A 109 -14.99 2.29 -11.15
C ASN A 109 -15.89 2.06 -9.94
N GLU A 110 -16.13 3.10 -9.15
CA GLU A 110 -17.08 3.09 -8.03
C GLU A 110 -16.72 2.07 -6.94
N GLY A 111 -15.43 1.81 -6.75
CA GLY A 111 -14.96 0.96 -5.66
C GLY A 111 -15.31 1.56 -4.30
N THR A 112 -15.53 0.71 -3.32
CA THR A 112 -15.83 1.14 -1.95
C THR A 112 -14.65 1.91 -1.37
N ILE A 113 -14.93 3.01 -0.68
CA ILE A 113 -13.92 3.86 -0.07
C ILE A 113 -14.20 3.99 1.41
N ILE A 114 -13.15 3.91 2.22
CA ILE A 114 -13.21 4.26 3.64
C ILE A 114 -12.27 5.43 3.89
N ASN A 115 -12.56 6.23 4.92
CA ASN A 115 -11.63 7.27 5.35
C ASN A 115 -10.52 6.64 6.17
N GLY A 116 -9.30 7.15 6.00
CA GLY A 116 -8.16 6.68 6.75
C GLY A 116 -8.25 7.08 8.21
N GLN A 117 -7.57 6.32 9.07
CA GLN A 117 -7.51 6.55 10.51
C GLN A 117 -6.05 6.49 10.94
N PHE A 118 -5.22 7.33 10.30
CA PHE A 118 -3.79 7.35 10.53
C PHE A 118 -3.42 8.56 11.40
N ASP A 119 -2.30 8.43 12.10
CA ASP A 119 -1.74 9.52 12.89
C ASP A 119 -1.13 10.56 11.94
N LEU A 120 -1.83 11.69 11.75
CA LEU A 120 -1.38 12.76 10.87
C LEU A 120 -0.14 13.47 11.41
N ASP A 121 0.05 13.49 12.73
CA ASP A 121 1.22 14.11 13.33
C ASP A 121 2.50 13.37 12.92
N TYR A 122 2.38 12.08 12.64
CA TYR A 122 3.52 11.28 12.19
C TYR A 122 4.09 11.77 10.86
N ASP A 123 3.22 12.18 9.92
CA ASP A 123 3.64 12.69 8.62
C ASP A 123 4.38 14.03 8.76
N ILE A 124 4.09 14.80 9.79
CA ILE A 124 4.77 16.07 10.08
C ILE A 124 6.17 15.83 10.66
N LEU A 125 6.31 14.78 11.45
CA LEU A 125 7.57 14.46 12.15
C LEU A 125 8.58 13.72 11.26
N VAL A 126 8.12 13.16 10.17
CA VAL A 126 8.94 12.36 9.25
C VAL A 126 9.22 13.11 7.97
#